data_19710eda221bd8514b2c54ec3acff617
#
_entry.id   19710eda221bd8514b2c54ec3acff617
#
_cell.length_a   1.000
_cell.length_b   1.000
_cell.length_c   1.000
_cell.angle_alpha   90.00
_cell.angle_beta   90.00
_cell.angle_gamma   90.00
#
_symmetry.space_group_name_H-M   'P 1'
#
loop_
_entity.id
_entity.type
_entity.pdbx_description
1 polymer ?
#
loop_
_entity_poly.entity_id
_entity_poly.type
_entity_poly.pdbx_seq_one_letter_code
_entity_poly.pdbx_strand_id
1 'polypeptide(L)'
;MSERIERTEKKSRYDRSEKSQKSQRKDLSQKKEDLLNKFIIPDSMKLENIPKEDLSPFEEGTDFILLMQKLKQIILNKDTDWTFHLAVINYLRRLLKFEIDIFNQFLYGLKLYPKIIELINSIRSILAKNTLILVKEIFEYYIPEYDEKKTKAPVITLIKEIIPTLILKANCNQSFIRIEANACLESLVNNMKYGDSLIYLIQAMNSKKNQEIDLAYNLANKLCNNLTKEYLSEFPLFNDLMKTCANIYELKKDIYVKKIIVLIKLIKDKLGENDFNIKLEKCQKKERDIIKKALDPNINNKPRMKNSTSSEFQTFLKKSKDNLKDKNNKIKKNLTTSVLVARNRTESSAKKNKI
;
A
#
# COMPACT_ATOMS: atom_id res chain seq x y z
N MET A 1 -28.22 35.14 51.74
CA MET A 1 -28.44 33.70 51.97
C MET A 1 -28.88 32.94 50.70
N SER A 2 -29.67 33.56 49.84
CA SER A 2 -30.17 32.89 48.58
C SER A 2 -29.11 32.42 47.60
N GLU A 3 -28.08 33.21 47.30
CA GLU A 3 -27.05 32.84 46.32
C GLU A 3 -26.16 31.63 46.73
N ARG A 4 -26.05 31.35 48.03
CA ARG A 4 -25.28 30.21 48.51
C ARG A 4 -26.00 28.88 48.34
N ILE A 5 -27.33 28.92 48.35
CA ILE A 5 -28.19 27.74 48.14
C ILE A 5 -28.22 27.36 46.64
N GLU A 6 -28.30 28.34 45.73
CA GLU A 6 -28.32 28.09 44.27
C GLU A 6 -26.99 27.48 43.76
N ARG A 7 -25.84 27.90 44.31
CA ARG A 7 -24.53 27.32 43.96
C ARG A 7 -24.38 25.87 44.39
N THR A 8 -24.92 25.51 45.55
CA THR A 8 -24.86 24.12 46.04
C THR A 8 -25.78 23.20 45.26
N GLU A 9 -26.95 23.67 44.85
CA GLU A 9 -27.90 22.89 43.98
C GLU A 9 -27.35 22.68 42.55
N LYS A 10 -26.73 23.70 41.95
CA LYS A 10 -26.09 23.56 40.64
C LYS A 10 -24.94 22.57 40.69
N LYS A 11 -24.10 22.59 41.73
CA LYS A 11 -23.00 21.66 41.90
C LYS A 11 -23.49 20.21 42.07
N SER A 12 -24.56 20.02 42.86
CA SER A 12 -25.18 18.71 43.07
C SER A 12 -25.80 18.12 41.77
N ARG A 13 -26.39 18.97 40.90
CA ARG A 13 -26.90 18.53 39.60
C ARG A 13 -25.79 18.16 38.62
N TYR A 14 -24.67 18.89 38.61
CA TYR A 14 -23.50 18.55 37.79
C TYR A 14 -22.89 17.22 38.24
N ASP A 15 -22.66 17.01 39.51
CA ASP A 15 -22.09 15.77 40.06
C ASP A 15 -22.99 14.54 39.79
N ARG A 16 -24.33 14.74 39.78
CA ARG A 16 -25.29 13.67 39.42
C ARG A 16 -25.27 13.33 37.96
N SER A 17 -25.10 14.33 37.06
CA SER A 17 -25.02 14.09 35.62
C SER A 17 -23.71 13.38 35.22
N GLU A 18 -22.58 13.75 35.86
CA GLU A 18 -21.31 13.06 35.62
C GLU A 18 -21.30 11.61 36.14
N LYS A 19 -21.90 11.35 37.28
CA LYS A 19 -22.05 9.98 37.80
C LYS A 19 -22.94 9.13 36.92
N SER A 20 -24.03 9.69 36.36
CA SER A 20 -24.90 9.00 35.41
C SER A 20 -24.19 8.69 34.10
N GLN A 21 -23.41 9.63 33.57
CA GLN A 21 -22.63 9.41 32.37
C GLN A 21 -21.49 8.40 32.56
N LYS A 22 -20.83 8.40 33.72
CA LYS A 22 -19.82 7.38 34.08
C LYS A 22 -20.43 6.00 34.24
N SER A 23 -21.62 5.88 34.82
CA SER A 23 -22.35 4.61 34.92
C SER A 23 -22.76 4.09 33.55
N GLN A 24 -23.33 4.93 32.67
CA GLN A 24 -23.68 4.54 31.31
C GLN A 24 -22.47 4.12 30.45
N ARG A 25 -21.31 4.79 30.64
CA ARG A 25 -20.06 4.38 29.99
C ARG A 25 -19.54 3.04 30.49
N LYS A 26 -19.66 2.75 31.78
CA LYS A 26 -19.31 1.44 32.36
C LYS A 26 -20.26 0.34 31.85
N ASP A 27 -21.56 0.58 31.81
CA ASP A 27 -22.54 -0.39 31.28
C ASP A 27 -22.35 -0.67 29.79
N LEU A 28 -21.99 0.35 28.99
CA LEU A 28 -21.63 0.16 27.58
C LEU A 28 -20.32 -0.62 27.42
N SER A 29 -19.33 -0.35 28.28
CA SER A 29 -18.07 -1.07 28.29
C SER A 29 -18.28 -2.54 28.66
N GLN A 30 -19.07 -2.80 29.71
CA GLN A 30 -19.39 -4.15 30.14
C GLN A 30 -20.19 -4.93 29.09
N LYS A 31 -21.19 -4.30 28.46
CA LYS A 31 -21.93 -4.91 27.34
C LYS A 31 -21.04 -5.19 26.11
N LYS A 32 -20.06 -4.33 25.84
CA LYS A 32 -19.07 -4.57 24.79
C LYS A 32 -18.18 -5.76 25.13
N GLU A 33 -17.74 -5.85 26.37
CA GLU A 33 -16.90 -6.94 26.87
C GLU A 33 -17.66 -8.28 26.90
N ASP A 34 -18.93 -8.28 27.30
CA ASP A 34 -19.81 -9.46 27.25
C ASP A 34 -20.12 -9.92 25.82
N LEU A 35 -20.24 -8.98 24.86
CA LEU A 35 -20.39 -9.30 23.44
C LEU A 35 -19.09 -9.86 22.82
N LEU A 36 -17.95 -9.34 23.24
CA LEU A 36 -16.63 -9.84 22.84
C LEU A 36 -16.35 -11.21 23.46
N ASN A 37 -16.67 -11.41 24.74
CA ASN A 37 -16.48 -12.66 25.46
C ASN A 37 -17.43 -13.78 24.98
N LYS A 38 -18.58 -13.44 24.40
CA LYS A 38 -19.47 -14.39 23.70
C LYS A 38 -18.99 -14.75 22.30
N PHE A 39 -18.05 -13.99 21.74
CA PHE A 39 -17.32 -14.39 20.55
C PHE A 39 -16.15 -15.28 21.03
N ILE A 40 -16.48 -16.52 21.36
CA ILE A 40 -15.47 -17.51 21.67
C ILE A 40 -14.63 -17.65 20.41
N ILE A 41 -13.42 -17.07 20.44
CA ILE A 41 -12.35 -17.52 19.56
C ILE A 41 -12.19 -18.97 19.98
N PRO A 42 -12.54 -19.96 19.15
CA PRO A 42 -12.32 -21.36 19.55
C PRO A 42 -10.86 -21.46 19.99
N ASP A 43 -10.57 -22.12 21.11
CA ASP A 43 -9.19 -22.36 21.57
C ASP A 43 -8.34 -23.02 20.49
N SER A 44 -8.99 -23.65 19.49
CA SER A 44 -8.41 -24.17 18.25
C SER A 44 -8.01 -23.10 17.24
N MET A 45 -8.50 -21.84 17.31
CA MET A 45 -7.97 -20.74 16.52
C MET A 45 -6.68 -20.23 17.18
N LYS A 46 -5.63 -21.01 17.06
CA LYS A 46 -4.29 -20.56 17.40
C LYS A 46 -4.05 -19.23 16.69
N LEU A 47 -3.43 -18.29 17.40
CA LEU A 47 -2.99 -16.98 16.88
C LEU A 47 -1.86 -17.15 15.84
N GLU A 48 -1.95 -18.22 15.04
CA GLU A 48 -0.97 -18.64 14.07
C GLU A 48 -1.52 -18.44 12.65
N ASN A 49 -0.60 -18.47 11.74
CA ASN A 49 -0.90 -18.45 10.33
C ASN A 49 -1.49 -19.83 9.95
N ILE A 50 -2.79 -19.91 9.78
CA ILE A 50 -3.46 -21.14 9.38
C ILE A 50 -3.23 -21.36 7.88
N PRO A 51 -2.61 -22.48 7.44
CA PRO A 51 -2.54 -22.84 6.03
C PRO A 51 -3.96 -22.91 5.42
N LYS A 52 -4.07 -22.64 4.12
CA LYS A 52 -5.36 -22.68 3.41
C LYS A 52 -6.03 -24.05 3.48
N GLU A 53 -5.21 -25.10 3.47
CA GLU A 53 -5.62 -26.50 3.55
C GLU A 53 -6.28 -26.82 4.90
N ASP A 54 -5.78 -26.22 5.98
CA ASP A 54 -6.22 -26.46 7.35
C ASP A 54 -7.46 -25.64 7.75
N LEU A 55 -7.96 -24.78 6.84
CA LEU A 55 -9.21 -24.07 7.06
C LEU A 55 -10.38 -25.05 7.01
N SER A 56 -11.10 -25.17 8.13
CA SER A 56 -12.29 -26.03 8.25
C SER A 56 -13.56 -25.33 7.76
N PRO A 57 -14.55 -26.05 7.22
CA PRO A 57 -15.88 -25.50 6.90
C PRO A 57 -16.58 -25.01 8.17
N PHE A 58 -17.68 -24.29 7.99
CA PHE A 58 -18.54 -23.89 9.10
C PHE A 58 -19.37 -25.08 9.56
N GLU A 59 -19.81 -25.04 10.82
CA GLU A 59 -20.72 -26.03 11.37
C GLU A 59 -22.08 -25.94 10.69
N GLU A 60 -22.76 -27.08 10.55
CA GLU A 60 -24.12 -27.13 10.01
C GLU A 60 -25.06 -26.28 10.90
N GLY A 61 -25.91 -25.45 10.27
CA GLY A 61 -26.81 -24.56 10.98
C GLY A 61 -26.17 -23.24 11.44
N THR A 62 -24.95 -22.90 10.99
CA THR A 62 -24.32 -21.60 11.30
C THR A 62 -25.22 -20.45 10.87
N ASP A 63 -25.58 -19.56 11.82
CA ASP A 63 -26.28 -18.31 11.51
C ASP A 63 -25.31 -17.26 10.93
N PHE A 64 -25.22 -17.22 9.61
CA PHE A 64 -24.33 -16.30 8.90
C PHE A 64 -24.73 -14.83 9.06
N ILE A 65 -26.00 -14.51 9.30
CA ILE A 65 -26.44 -13.13 9.53
C ILE A 65 -25.85 -12.63 10.85
N LEU A 66 -26.00 -13.42 11.90
CA LEU A 66 -25.44 -13.10 13.21
C LEU A 66 -23.90 -13.08 13.16
N LEU A 67 -23.27 -14.03 12.47
CA LEU A 67 -21.83 -14.08 12.26
C LEU A 67 -21.32 -12.79 11.59
N MET A 68 -21.92 -12.38 10.47
CA MET A 68 -21.55 -11.16 9.76
C MET A 68 -21.69 -9.90 10.63
N GLN A 69 -22.76 -9.81 11.41
CA GLN A 69 -22.95 -8.69 12.33
C GLN A 69 -21.82 -8.60 13.37
N LYS A 70 -21.45 -9.73 13.96
CA LYS A 70 -20.35 -9.81 14.93
C LYS A 70 -19.00 -9.48 14.29
N LEU A 71 -18.67 -10.06 13.15
CA LEU A 71 -17.44 -9.78 12.42
C LEU A 71 -17.34 -8.30 12.07
N LYS A 72 -18.45 -7.68 11.64
CA LYS A 72 -18.52 -6.24 11.35
C LYS A 72 -18.24 -5.40 12.59
N GLN A 73 -18.85 -5.71 13.72
CA GLN A 73 -18.63 -4.98 14.97
C GLN A 73 -17.15 -5.02 15.39
N ILE A 74 -16.52 -6.18 15.29
CA ILE A 74 -15.11 -6.36 15.64
C ILE A 74 -14.21 -5.59 14.69
N ILE A 75 -14.38 -5.78 13.38
CA ILE A 75 -13.45 -5.23 12.38
C ILE A 75 -13.50 -3.71 12.29
N LEU A 76 -14.66 -3.11 12.55
CA LEU A 76 -14.85 -1.66 12.50
C LEU A 76 -14.54 -0.95 13.84
N ASN A 77 -14.46 -1.69 14.94
CA ASN A 77 -14.14 -1.11 16.24
C ASN A 77 -12.63 -0.88 16.37
N LYS A 78 -12.23 0.39 16.53
CA LYS A 78 -10.82 0.78 16.66
C LYS A 78 -10.18 0.35 17.97
N ASP A 79 -10.99 0.20 19.01
CA ASP A 79 -10.52 -0.16 20.36
C ASP A 79 -10.44 -1.70 20.55
N THR A 80 -10.74 -2.47 19.50
CA THR A 80 -10.66 -3.93 19.56
C THR A 80 -9.20 -4.37 19.54
N ASP A 81 -8.85 -5.32 20.41
CA ASP A 81 -7.52 -5.93 20.40
C ASP A 81 -7.21 -6.57 19.04
N TRP A 82 -5.96 -6.49 18.62
CA TRP A 82 -5.50 -7.00 17.32
C TRP A 82 -5.74 -8.50 17.12
N THR A 83 -5.83 -9.30 18.19
CA THR A 83 -6.10 -10.73 18.14
C THR A 83 -7.49 -11.02 17.60
N PHE A 84 -8.48 -10.19 17.93
CA PHE A 84 -9.82 -10.29 17.36
C PHE A 84 -9.84 -9.93 15.88
N HIS A 85 -9.06 -8.92 15.46
CA HIS A 85 -8.91 -8.61 14.04
C HIS A 85 -8.29 -9.80 13.28
N LEU A 86 -7.31 -10.48 13.87
CA LEU A 86 -6.71 -11.69 13.31
C LEU A 86 -7.74 -12.82 13.18
N ALA A 87 -8.57 -13.01 14.19
CA ALA A 87 -9.67 -14.00 14.13
C ALA A 87 -10.65 -13.64 13.00
N VAL A 88 -11.03 -12.37 12.85
CA VAL A 88 -11.89 -11.92 11.73
C VAL A 88 -11.26 -12.25 10.39
N ILE A 89 -9.96 -12.00 10.20
CA ILE A 89 -9.25 -12.34 8.95
C ILE A 89 -9.35 -13.84 8.68
N ASN A 90 -9.15 -14.70 9.68
CA ASN A 90 -9.29 -16.15 9.51
C ASN A 90 -10.75 -16.56 9.18
N TYR A 91 -11.76 -15.92 9.78
CA TYR A 91 -13.16 -16.12 9.39
C TYR A 91 -13.41 -15.69 7.95
N LEU A 92 -12.86 -14.56 7.51
CA LEU A 92 -13.00 -14.10 6.13
C LEU A 92 -12.36 -15.09 5.14
N ARG A 93 -11.23 -15.68 5.48
CA ARG A 93 -10.58 -16.72 4.65
C ARG A 93 -11.45 -17.99 4.58
N ARG A 94 -12.10 -18.39 5.69
CA ARG A 94 -13.07 -19.49 5.69
C ARG A 94 -14.29 -19.17 4.84
N LEU A 95 -14.87 -17.96 4.98
CA LEU A 95 -15.99 -17.50 4.14
C LEU A 95 -15.62 -17.52 2.66
N LEU A 96 -14.43 -17.01 2.32
CA LEU A 96 -13.93 -17.03 0.95
C LEU A 96 -13.82 -18.42 0.36
N LYS A 97 -13.39 -19.40 1.18
CA LYS A 97 -13.17 -20.78 0.75
C LYS A 97 -14.48 -21.59 0.65
N PHE A 98 -15.42 -21.39 1.57
CA PHE A 98 -16.58 -22.27 1.73
C PHE A 98 -17.92 -21.57 1.48
N GLU A 99 -18.00 -20.24 1.62
CA GLU A 99 -19.24 -19.45 1.58
C GLU A 99 -19.04 -18.15 0.81
N ILE A 100 -18.73 -18.27 -0.47
CA ILE A 100 -18.33 -17.15 -1.32
C ILE A 100 -19.35 -16.03 -1.40
N ASP A 101 -20.65 -16.35 -1.45
CA ASP A 101 -21.72 -15.35 -1.51
C ASP A 101 -21.80 -14.54 -0.22
N ILE A 102 -21.61 -15.19 0.93
CA ILE A 102 -21.56 -14.54 2.24
C ILE A 102 -20.33 -13.63 2.34
N PHE A 103 -19.19 -14.15 1.86
CA PHE A 103 -17.97 -13.35 1.78
C PHE A 103 -18.17 -12.08 0.94
N ASN A 104 -18.82 -12.19 -0.22
CA ASN A 104 -19.11 -11.09 -1.12
C ASN A 104 -19.99 -10.02 -0.45
N GLN A 105 -21.06 -10.46 0.20
CA GLN A 105 -21.94 -9.56 0.94
C GLN A 105 -21.20 -8.84 2.05
N PHE A 106 -20.30 -9.54 2.75
CA PHE A 106 -19.54 -8.96 3.85
C PHE A 106 -18.49 -7.97 3.35
N LEU A 107 -17.64 -8.37 2.41
CA LEU A 107 -16.52 -7.53 1.97
C LEU A 107 -16.99 -6.35 1.12
N TYR A 108 -17.83 -6.61 0.13
CA TYR A 108 -18.25 -5.62 -0.85
C TYR A 108 -19.53 -4.90 -0.47
N GLY A 109 -20.51 -5.59 0.06
CA GLY A 109 -21.75 -4.98 0.54
C GLY A 109 -21.50 -3.96 1.66
N LEU A 110 -20.56 -4.23 2.56
CA LEU A 110 -20.15 -3.34 3.64
C LEU A 110 -18.97 -2.42 3.29
N LYS A 111 -18.43 -2.52 2.07
CA LYS A 111 -17.28 -1.72 1.60
C LYS A 111 -16.08 -1.76 2.55
N LEU A 112 -15.69 -2.98 2.99
CA LEU A 112 -14.63 -3.16 4.00
C LEU A 112 -13.20 -3.12 3.42
N TYR A 113 -13.02 -2.92 2.13
CA TYR A 113 -11.71 -2.87 1.51
C TYR A 113 -10.76 -1.80 2.09
N PRO A 114 -11.19 -0.58 2.51
CA PRO A 114 -10.30 0.35 3.18
C PRO A 114 -9.77 -0.21 4.51
N LYS A 115 -10.59 -0.99 5.22
CA LYS A 115 -10.15 -1.64 6.47
C LYS A 115 -9.14 -2.74 6.22
N ILE A 116 -9.29 -3.50 5.14
CA ILE A 116 -8.27 -4.49 4.71
C ILE A 116 -6.92 -3.79 4.48
N ILE A 117 -6.91 -2.65 3.80
CA ILE A 117 -5.69 -1.86 3.57
C ILE A 117 -5.08 -1.35 4.89
N GLU A 118 -5.92 -0.91 5.82
CA GLU A 118 -5.49 -0.52 7.17
C GLU A 118 -4.82 -1.69 7.89
N LEU A 119 -5.40 -2.89 7.84
CA LEU A 119 -4.87 -4.09 8.50
C LEU A 119 -3.54 -4.56 7.87
N ILE A 120 -3.36 -4.43 6.56
CA ILE A 120 -2.05 -4.65 5.90
C ILE A 120 -0.98 -3.69 6.45
N ASN A 121 -1.37 -2.49 6.85
CA ASN A 121 -0.47 -1.49 7.41
C ASN A 121 -0.30 -1.59 8.93
N SER A 122 -0.90 -2.60 9.57
CA SER A 122 -0.78 -2.83 11.00
C SER A 122 0.69 -2.93 11.45
N ILE A 123 0.97 -2.37 12.65
CA ILE A 123 2.26 -2.55 13.34
C ILE A 123 2.46 -3.99 13.82
N ARG A 124 1.37 -4.75 13.98
CA ARG A 124 1.40 -6.17 14.34
C ARG A 124 1.67 -6.99 13.08
N SER A 125 2.89 -7.41 12.93
CA SER A 125 3.36 -8.09 11.72
C SER A 125 2.61 -9.38 11.39
N ILE A 126 2.16 -10.13 12.39
CA ILE A 126 1.34 -11.33 12.19
C ILE A 126 -0.03 -10.99 11.58
N LEU A 127 -0.66 -9.90 12.03
CA LEU A 127 -1.93 -9.42 11.47
C LEU A 127 -1.74 -8.95 10.03
N ALA A 128 -0.71 -8.13 9.77
CA ALA A 128 -0.38 -7.67 8.43
C ALA A 128 -0.12 -8.84 7.47
N LYS A 129 0.65 -9.85 7.91
CA LYS A 129 0.93 -11.06 7.12
C LYS A 129 -0.35 -11.83 6.78
N ASN A 130 -1.19 -12.13 7.77
CA ASN A 130 -2.44 -12.87 7.55
C ASN A 130 -3.42 -12.10 6.65
N THR A 131 -3.44 -10.77 6.75
CA THR A 131 -4.24 -9.95 5.84
C THR A 131 -3.72 -10.00 4.41
N LEU A 132 -2.40 -10.04 4.19
CA LEU A 132 -1.82 -10.25 2.88
C LEU A 132 -2.17 -11.63 2.32
N ILE A 133 -2.18 -12.68 3.14
CA ILE A 133 -2.61 -14.01 2.72
C ILE A 133 -4.08 -14.00 2.28
N LEU A 134 -4.98 -13.35 3.04
CA LEU A 134 -6.37 -13.16 2.63
C LEU A 134 -6.46 -12.46 1.26
N VAL A 135 -5.70 -11.40 1.05
CA VAL A 135 -5.69 -10.67 -0.23
C VAL A 135 -5.19 -11.55 -1.38
N LYS A 136 -4.15 -12.34 -1.16
CA LYS A 136 -3.67 -13.31 -2.14
C LYS A 136 -4.77 -14.33 -2.49
N GLU A 137 -5.45 -14.89 -1.48
CA GLU A 137 -6.55 -15.83 -1.67
C GLU A 137 -7.74 -15.18 -2.40
N ILE A 138 -8.06 -13.91 -2.13
CA ILE A 138 -9.05 -13.16 -2.92
C ILE A 138 -8.66 -13.14 -4.39
N PHE A 139 -7.42 -12.84 -4.74
CA PHE A 139 -6.98 -12.82 -6.13
C PHE A 139 -6.95 -14.21 -6.77
N GLU A 140 -6.74 -15.27 -6.01
CA GLU A 140 -6.78 -16.64 -6.50
C GLU A 140 -8.20 -17.15 -6.77
N TYR A 141 -9.13 -16.86 -5.87
CA TYR A 141 -10.51 -17.38 -5.96
C TYR A 141 -11.42 -16.53 -6.85
N TYR A 142 -11.27 -15.21 -6.76
CA TYR A 142 -12.22 -14.29 -7.36
C TYR A 142 -12.07 -14.14 -8.86
N ILE A 143 -10.86 -14.23 -9.34
CA ILE A 143 -10.55 -13.85 -10.69
C ILE A 143 -10.86 -14.96 -11.69
N PRO A 144 -10.65 -16.26 -11.38
CA PRO A 144 -11.02 -17.36 -12.28
C PRO A 144 -12.52 -17.59 -12.46
N GLU A 145 -13.34 -17.35 -11.43
CA GLU A 145 -14.78 -17.66 -11.40
C GLU A 145 -15.68 -16.46 -11.71
N TYR A 146 -15.11 -15.40 -12.18
CA TYR A 146 -15.76 -14.11 -12.29
C TYR A 146 -16.82 -14.04 -13.42
N ASP A 147 -18.08 -13.78 -13.06
CA ASP A 147 -19.13 -13.32 -13.98
C ASP A 147 -18.99 -11.81 -14.21
N GLU A 148 -18.49 -11.44 -15.41
CA GLU A 148 -18.13 -10.07 -15.79
C GLU A 148 -19.18 -9.01 -15.49
N LYS A 149 -20.45 -9.38 -15.43
CA LYS A 149 -21.55 -8.41 -15.33
C LYS A 149 -21.95 -8.02 -13.91
N LYS A 150 -21.71 -8.87 -12.92
CA LYS A 150 -22.26 -8.67 -11.56
C LYS A 150 -21.26 -8.16 -10.52
N THR A 151 -19.98 -8.45 -10.65
CA THR A 151 -18.99 -8.26 -9.56
C THR A 151 -17.87 -7.27 -9.90
N LYS A 152 -17.85 -6.70 -11.10
CA LYS A 152 -16.73 -5.92 -11.65
C LYS A 152 -16.32 -4.71 -10.80
N ALA A 153 -17.27 -3.90 -10.39
CA ALA A 153 -16.96 -2.62 -9.74
C ALA A 153 -16.30 -2.72 -8.34
N PRO A 154 -16.73 -3.62 -7.43
CA PRO A 154 -16.13 -3.72 -6.10
C PRO A 154 -14.71 -4.25 -6.12
N VAL A 155 -14.43 -5.28 -6.95
CA VAL A 155 -13.08 -5.86 -7.07
C VAL A 155 -12.10 -4.84 -7.66
N ILE A 156 -12.52 -4.12 -8.70
CA ILE A 156 -11.69 -3.07 -9.31
C ILE A 156 -11.36 -1.97 -8.30
N THR A 157 -12.31 -1.58 -7.46
CA THR A 157 -12.06 -0.58 -6.41
C THR A 157 -11.03 -1.10 -5.41
N LEU A 158 -11.15 -2.35 -4.96
CA LEU A 158 -10.14 -2.96 -4.10
C LEU A 158 -8.76 -2.95 -4.77
N ILE A 159 -8.66 -3.39 -6.01
CA ILE A 159 -7.42 -3.46 -6.77
C ILE A 159 -6.77 -2.09 -6.89
N LYS A 160 -7.53 -1.07 -7.29
CA LYS A 160 -7.07 0.31 -7.40
C LYS A 160 -6.42 0.81 -6.12
N GLU A 161 -7.07 0.56 -4.99
CA GLU A 161 -6.61 1.08 -3.71
C GLU A 161 -5.48 0.23 -3.10
N ILE A 162 -5.45 -1.07 -3.38
CA ILE A 162 -4.50 -1.98 -2.75
C ILE A 162 -3.14 -2.06 -3.46
N ILE A 163 -3.09 -1.89 -4.79
CA ILE A 163 -1.82 -2.00 -5.56
C ILE A 163 -0.72 -1.10 -5.00
N PRO A 164 -0.94 0.20 -4.72
CA PRO A 164 0.10 1.05 -4.15
C PRO A 164 0.63 0.53 -2.82
N THR A 165 -0.27 0.02 -1.96
CA THR A 165 0.09 -0.55 -0.66
C THR A 165 0.90 -1.84 -0.83
N LEU A 166 0.51 -2.73 -1.74
CA LEU A 166 1.24 -3.97 -2.02
C LEU A 166 2.65 -3.70 -2.55
N ILE A 167 2.80 -2.75 -3.49
CA ILE A 167 4.11 -2.35 -4.02
C ILE A 167 5.00 -1.80 -2.89
N LEU A 168 4.44 -1.01 -1.99
CA LEU A 168 5.18 -0.48 -0.85
C LEU A 168 5.63 -1.60 0.10
N LYS A 169 4.74 -2.55 0.40
CA LYS A 169 5.05 -3.71 1.26
C LYS A 169 6.01 -4.70 0.60
N ALA A 170 5.95 -4.87 -0.70
CA ALA A 170 6.89 -5.69 -1.46
C ALA A 170 8.32 -5.13 -1.48
N ASN A 171 8.50 -3.88 -1.08
CA ASN A 171 9.81 -3.22 -0.95
C ASN A 171 10.18 -2.88 0.50
N CYS A 172 9.45 -3.42 1.50
CA CYS A 172 9.75 -3.17 2.91
C CYS A 172 10.91 -4.01 3.43
N ASN A 173 11.47 -3.61 4.58
CA ASN A 173 12.62 -4.31 5.18
C ASN A 173 12.25 -5.67 5.82
N GLN A 174 11.00 -5.87 6.21
CA GLN A 174 10.53 -7.11 6.82
C GLN A 174 10.38 -8.21 5.75
N SER A 175 11.28 -9.19 5.73
CA SER A 175 11.38 -10.20 4.68
C SER A 175 10.08 -10.99 4.48
N PHE A 176 9.43 -11.44 5.56
CA PHE A 176 8.21 -12.21 5.48
C PHE A 176 7.00 -11.40 4.96
N ILE A 177 6.90 -10.08 5.28
CA ILE A 177 5.88 -9.19 4.71
C ILE A 177 6.16 -8.96 3.22
N ARG A 178 7.44 -8.75 2.87
CA ARG A 178 7.85 -8.58 1.48
C ARG A 178 7.52 -9.81 0.63
N ILE A 179 7.75 -11.01 1.14
CA ILE A 179 7.43 -12.27 0.44
C ILE A 179 5.93 -12.38 0.19
N GLU A 180 5.10 -12.17 1.21
CA GLU A 180 3.63 -12.26 1.05
C GLU A 180 3.07 -11.16 0.13
N ALA A 181 3.60 -9.93 0.21
CA ALA A 181 3.17 -8.85 -0.69
C ALA A 181 3.54 -9.13 -2.16
N ASN A 182 4.73 -9.69 -2.41
CA ASN A 182 5.11 -10.13 -3.76
C ASN A 182 4.19 -11.28 -4.23
N ALA A 183 3.89 -12.26 -3.37
CA ALA A 183 2.96 -13.33 -3.69
C ALA A 183 1.56 -12.82 -4.03
N CYS A 184 1.05 -11.78 -3.34
CA CYS A 184 -0.21 -11.11 -3.70
C CYS A 184 -0.14 -10.49 -5.11
N LEU A 185 0.92 -9.75 -5.40
CA LEU A 185 1.10 -9.09 -6.70
C LEU A 185 1.25 -10.11 -7.84
N GLU A 186 1.96 -11.20 -7.60
CA GLU A 186 2.08 -12.31 -8.57
C GLU A 186 0.73 -13.00 -8.79
N SER A 187 -0.02 -13.27 -7.74
CA SER A 187 -1.36 -13.86 -7.84
C SER A 187 -2.30 -12.94 -8.61
N LEU A 188 -2.27 -11.63 -8.32
CA LEU A 188 -3.00 -10.62 -9.06
C LEU A 188 -2.73 -10.71 -10.57
N VAL A 189 -1.46 -10.68 -10.97
CA VAL A 189 -1.05 -10.64 -12.39
C VAL A 189 -1.33 -11.95 -13.11
N ASN A 190 -1.18 -13.10 -12.42
CA ASN A 190 -1.39 -14.41 -13.02
C ASN A 190 -2.88 -14.73 -13.24
N ASN A 191 -3.73 -14.28 -12.33
CA ASN A 191 -5.16 -14.60 -12.35
C ASN A 191 -6.01 -13.50 -12.99
N MET A 192 -5.46 -12.28 -13.15
CA MET A 192 -6.22 -11.21 -13.78
C MET A 192 -6.32 -11.38 -15.29
N LYS A 193 -7.56 -11.50 -15.74
CA LYS A 193 -7.92 -11.39 -17.14
C LYS A 193 -8.18 -9.94 -17.58
N TYR A 194 -8.13 -8.97 -16.67
CA TYR A 194 -8.59 -7.60 -16.88
C TYR A 194 -7.45 -6.60 -16.91
N GLY A 195 -7.43 -5.80 -17.96
CA GLY A 195 -6.43 -4.74 -18.16
C GLY A 195 -6.53 -3.54 -17.20
N ASP A 196 -7.60 -3.46 -16.40
CA ASP A 196 -7.79 -2.36 -15.45
C ASP A 196 -6.60 -2.23 -14.48
N SER A 197 -6.04 -3.36 -14.05
CA SER A 197 -4.83 -3.37 -13.19
C SER A 197 -3.60 -2.84 -13.89
N LEU A 198 -3.53 -2.95 -15.20
CA LEU A 198 -2.42 -2.42 -15.97
C LEU A 198 -2.29 -0.92 -15.77
N ILE A 199 -3.40 -0.19 -15.76
CA ILE A 199 -3.41 1.25 -15.51
C ILE A 199 -2.82 1.56 -14.13
N TYR A 200 -3.23 0.83 -13.10
CA TYR A 200 -2.75 1.05 -11.74
C TYR A 200 -1.29 0.65 -11.54
N LEU A 201 -0.84 -0.42 -12.19
CA LEU A 201 0.57 -0.79 -12.19
C LEU A 201 1.43 0.26 -12.89
N ILE A 202 0.99 0.80 -14.03
CA ILE A 202 1.70 1.87 -14.72
C ILE A 202 1.69 3.17 -13.87
N GLN A 203 0.56 3.51 -13.23
CA GLN A 203 0.52 4.65 -12.31
C GLN A 203 1.51 4.50 -11.16
N ALA A 204 1.70 3.28 -10.63
CA ALA A 204 2.66 3.00 -9.58
C ALA A 204 4.13 3.22 -10.00
N MET A 205 4.41 3.23 -11.32
CA MET A 205 5.74 3.62 -11.84
C MET A 205 6.07 5.10 -11.60
N ASN A 206 5.11 5.93 -11.15
CA ASN A 206 5.37 7.31 -10.71
C ASN A 206 6.01 7.40 -9.31
N SER A 207 6.51 6.31 -8.77
CA SER A 207 7.23 6.31 -7.50
C SER A 207 8.56 7.08 -7.59
N LYS A 208 9.06 7.52 -6.43
CA LYS A 208 10.40 8.12 -6.29
C LYS A 208 11.51 7.06 -6.13
N LYS A 209 11.16 5.82 -5.86
CA LYS A 209 12.11 4.73 -5.58
C LYS A 209 12.24 3.80 -6.78
N ASN A 210 13.46 3.59 -7.23
CA ASN A 210 13.74 2.75 -8.41
C ASN A 210 13.21 1.31 -8.24
N GLN A 211 13.34 0.73 -7.05
CA GLN A 211 12.85 -0.63 -6.77
C GLN A 211 11.34 -0.76 -6.96
N GLU A 212 10.56 0.25 -6.53
CA GLU A 212 9.11 0.28 -6.72
C GLU A 212 8.74 0.41 -8.20
N ILE A 213 9.50 1.23 -8.96
CA ILE A 213 9.33 1.39 -10.40
C ILE A 213 9.64 0.10 -11.14
N ASP A 214 10.75 -0.54 -10.79
CA ASP A 214 11.18 -1.79 -11.42
C ASP A 214 10.16 -2.90 -11.19
N LEU A 215 9.65 -3.02 -9.96
CA LEU A 215 8.61 -3.98 -9.62
C LEU A 215 7.32 -3.70 -10.40
N ALA A 216 6.82 -2.46 -10.38
CA ALA A 216 5.61 -2.07 -11.09
C ALA A 216 5.71 -2.31 -12.60
N TYR A 217 6.86 -1.99 -13.20
CA TYR A 217 7.14 -2.27 -14.61
C TYR A 217 7.13 -3.77 -14.92
N ASN A 218 7.82 -4.57 -14.13
CA ASN A 218 7.90 -6.02 -14.35
C ASN A 218 6.52 -6.67 -14.29
N LEU A 219 5.69 -6.25 -13.33
CA LEU A 219 4.32 -6.73 -13.19
C LEU A 219 3.43 -6.25 -14.35
N ALA A 220 3.55 -4.98 -14.76
CA ALA A 220 2.82 -4.45 -15.91
C ALA A 220 3.20 -5.18 -17.21
N ASN A 221 4.48 -5.43 -17.42
CA ASN A 221 4.98 -6.18 -18.58
C ASN A 221 4.46 -7.63 -18.58
N LYS A 222 4.49 -8.31 -17.42
CA LYS A 222 3.94 -9.66 -17.28
C LYS A 222 2.43 -9.67 -17.55
N LEU A 223 1.68 -8.73 -17.01
CA LEU A 223 0.25 -8.61 -17.26
C LEU A 223 -0.05 -8.36 -18.74
N CYS A 224 0.65 -7.43 -19.40
CA CYS A 224 0.53 -7.21 -20.84
C CYS A 224 0.75 -8.48 -21.65
N ASN A 225 1.72 -9.32 -21.26
CA ASN A 225 1.97 -10.59 -21.94
C ASN A 225 0.83 -11.60 -21.75
N ASN A 226 0.10 -11.55 -20.66
CA ASN A 226 -1.03 -12.43 -20.36
C ASN A 226 -2.34 -11.96 -21.03
N LEU A 227 -2.47 -10.68 -21.40
CA LEU A 227 -3.66 -10.15 -22.05
C LEU A 227 -3.77 -10.64 -23.49
N THR A 228 -4.99 -11.02 -23.92
CA THR A 228 -5.26 -11.42 -25.30
C THR A 228 -5.54 -10.22 -26.21
N LYS A 229 -5.46 -10.43 -27.53
CA LYS A 229 -5.81 -9.41 -28.53
C LYS A 229 -7.27 -8.99 -28.39
N GLU A 230 -8.16 -9.96 -28.25
CA GLU A 230 -9.61 -9.78 -28.13
C GLU A 230 -9.92 -8.86 -26.94
N TYR A 231 -9.33 -9.17 -25.79
CA TYR A 231 -9.49 -8.37 -24.59
C TYR A 231 -9.01 -6.93 -24.79
N LEU A 232 -7.82 -6.73 -25.33
CA LEU A 232 -7.27 -5.40 -25.60
C LEU A 232 -8.09 -4.63 -26.66
N SER A 233 -8.71 -5.35 -27.63
CA SER A 233 -9.57 -4.77 -28.64
C SER A 233 -10.88 -4.23 -28.06
N GLU A 234 -11.44 -4.90 -27.06
CA GLU A 234 -12.68 -4.50 -26.39
C GLU A 234 -12.44 -3.62 -25.15
N PHE A 235 -11.16 -3.41 -24.77
CA PHE A 235 -10.79 -2.73 -23.53
C PHE A 235 -11.34 -1.30 -23.46
N PRO A 236 -12.32 -1.03 -22.57
CA PRO A 236 -13.04 0.25 -22.55
C PRO A 236 -12.17 1.41 -22.05
N LEU A 237 -11.15 1.09 -21.27
CA LEU A 237 -10.25 2.10 -20.65
C LEU A 237 -8.95 2.31 -21.44
N PHE A 238 -8.93 1.99 -22.76
CA PHE A 238 -7.74 2.17 -23.59
C PHE A 238 -7.24 3.63 -23.58
N ASN A 239 -8.16 4.58 -23.62
CA ASN A 239 -7.81 6.01 -23.59
C ASN A 239 -7.12 6.37 -22.25
N ASP A 240 -7.62 5.87 -21.13
CA ASP A 240 -7.01 6.11 -19.81
C ASP A 240 -5.65 5.42 -19.69
N LEU A 241 -5.50 4.24 -20.29
CA LEU A 241 -4.22 3.56 -20.38
C LEU A 241 -3.19 4.39 -21.16
N MET A 242 -3.54 4.88 -22.35
CA MET A 242 -2.64 5.70 -23.17
C MET A 242 -2.34 7.04 -22.50
N LYS A 243 -3.32 7.68 -21.87
CA LYS A 243 -3.13 8.88 -21.05
C LYS A 243 -2.14 8.65 -19.91
N THR A 244 -2.26 7.52 -19.21
CA THR A 244 -1.34 7.16 -18.12
C THR A 244 0.07 6.94 -18.64
N CYS A 245 0.22 6.23 -19.76
CA CYS A 245 1.52 6.05 -20.42
C CYS A 245 2.14 7.38 -20.85
N ALA A 246 1.34 8.27 -21.45
CA ALA A 246 1.80 9.59 -21.89
C ALA A 246 2.29 10.44 -20.70
N ASN A 247 1.54 10.45 -19.60
CA ASN A 247 1.91 11.17 -18.37
C ASN A 247 3.26 10.67 -17.81
N ILE A 248 3.46 9.36 -17.72
CA ILE A 248 4.72 8.80 -17.23
C ILE A 248 5.88 9.12 -18.20
N TYR A 249 5.64 9.04 -19.51
CA TYR A 249 6.63 9.42 -20.51
C TYR A 249 7.06 10.88 -20.40
N GLU A 250 6.13 11.81 -20.13
CA GLU A 250 6.42 13.25 -19.95
C GLU A 250 7.26 13.53 -18.70
N LEU A 251 7.26 12.68 -17.67
CA LEU A 251 8.11 12.85 -16.48
C LEU A 251 9.61 12.85 -16.80
N LYS A 252 9.99 12.49 -18.04
CA LYS A 252 11.35 12.63 -18.64
C LYS A 252 12.50 12.01 -17.87
N LYS A 253 12.24 11.09 -16.95
CA LYS A 253 13.30 10.29 -16.34
C LYS A 253 13.65 9.16 -17.30
N ASP A 254 14.90 9.08 -17.73
CA ASP A 254 15.35 8.13 -18.78
C ASP A 254 14.95 6.68 -18.50
N ILE A 255 14.95 6.28 -17.23
CA ILE A 255 14.55 4.94 -16.82
C ILE A 255 13.06 4.67 -17.10
N TYR A 256 12.18 5.66 -16.90
CA TYR A 256 10.74 5.52 -17.16
C TYR A 256 10.46 5.49 -18.65
N VAL A 257 11.09 6.40 -19.39
CA VAL A 257 10.91 6.56 -20.83
C VAL A 257 11.12 5.23 -21.55
N LYS A 258 12.24 4.56 -21.30
CA LYS A 258 12.55 3.27 -21.94
C LYS A 258 11.51 2.21 -21.59
N LYS A 259 11.10 2.11 -20.33
CA LYS A 259 10.13 1.13 -19.86
C LYS A 259 8.75 1.36 -20.44
N ILE A 260 8.29 2.60 -20.50
CA ILE A 260 6.99 2.95 -21.09
C ILE A 260 6.99 2.68 -22.60
N ILE A 261 8.06 3.00 -23.32
CA ILE A 261 8.17 2.68 -24.75
C ILE A 261 8.02 1.18 -24.99
N VAL A 262 8.66 0.35 -24.17
CA VAL A 262 8.54 -1.12 -24.28
C VAL A 262 7.11 -1.58 -24.03
N LEU A 263 6.43 -1.06 -23.01
CA LEU A 263 5.02 -1.41 -22.74
C LEU A 263 4.08 -0.97 -23.88
N ILE A 264 4.25 0.25 -24.40
CA ILE A 264 3.42 0.74 -25.53
C ILE A 264 3.65 -0.12 -26.76
N LYS A 265 4.90 -0.48 -27.08
CA LYS A 265 5.22 -1.39 -28.19
C LYS A 265 4.57 -2.75 -28.01
N LEU A 266 4.66 -3.33 -26.83
CA LEU A 266 4.03 -4.62 -26.52
C LEU A 266 2.51 -4.58 -26.72
N ILE A 267 1.84 -3.50 -26.27
CA ILE A 267 0.40 -3.31 -26.49
C ILE A 267 0.09 -3.15 -27.99
N LYS A 268 0.91 -2.36 -28.72
CA LYS A 268 0.77 -2.20 -30.17
C LYS A 268 0.94 -3.52 -30.91
N ASP A 269 1.96 -4.30 -30.58
CA ASP A 269 2.26 -5.58 -31.21
C ASP A 269 1.14 -6.59 -30.99
N LYS A 270 0.55 -6.62 -29.78
CA LYS A 270 -0.58 -7.50 -29.48
C LYS A 270 -1.88 -7.11 -30.17
N LEU A 271 -2.20 -5.82 -30.26
CA LEU A 271 -3.38 -5.33 -30.97
C LEU A 271 -3.22 -5.46 -32.48
N GLY A 272 -2.02 -5.35 -32.97
CA GLY A 272 -1.72 -5.09 -34.39
C GLY A 272 -1.77 -3.58 -34.69
N GLU A 273 -1.03 -3.19 -35.73
CA GLU A 273 -0.81 -1.77 -36.04
C GLU A 273 -2.09 -1.01 -36.37
N ASN A 274 -2.98 -1.62 -37.16
CA ASN A 274 -4.22 -0.97 -37.59
C ASN A 274 -5.17 -0.73 -36.40
N ASP A 275 -5.43 -1.76 -35.59
CA ASP A 275 -6.35 -1.66 -34.45
C ASP A 275 -5.81 -0.69 -33.40
N PHE A 276 -4.50 -0.72 -33.16
CA PHE A 276 -3.84 0.22 -32.24
C PHE A 276 -4.01 1.67 -32.72
N ASN A 277 -3.78 1.95 -34.03
CA ASN A 277 -3.90 3.30 -34.59
C ASN A 277 -5.36 3.78 -34.53
N ILE A 278 -6.34 2.94 -34.87
CA ILE A 278 -7.76 3.29 -34.78
C ILE A 278 -8.14 3.69 -33.34
N LYS A 279 -7.65 2.94 -32.35
CA LYS A 279 -7.90 3.25 -30.94
C LYS A 279 -7.15 4.51 -30.49
N LEU A 280 -5.91 4.70 -30.94
CA LEU A 280 -5.10 5.85 -30.60
C LEU A 280 -5.70 7.16 -31.16
N GLU A 281 -6.34 7.11 -32.34
CA GLU A 281 -7.05 8.29 -32.90
C GLU A 281 -8.24 8.75 -32.03
N LYS A 282 -8.82 7.84 -31.22
CA LYS A 282 -9.88 8.18 -30.26
C LYS A 282 -9.35 8.84 -28.97
N CYS A 283 -8.04 8.80 -28.73
CA CYS A 283 -7.41 9.49 -27.60
C CYS A 283 -7.36 11.01 -27.85
N GLN A 284 -7.22 11.79 -26.76
CA GLN A 284 -7.01 13.24 -26.90
C GLN A 284 -5.74 13.54 -27.71
N LYS A 285 -5.75 14.63 -28.45
CA LYS A 285 -4.65 15.00 -29.34
C LYS A 285 -3.29 15.03 -28.63
N LYS A 286 -3.27 15.61 -27.42
CA LYS A 286 -2.03 15.71 -26.64
C LYS A 286 -1.42 14.33 -26.35
N GLU A 287 -2.20 13.40 -25.80
CA GLU A 287 -1.74 12.06 -25.46
C GLU A 287 -1.32 11.28 -26.72
N ARG A 288 -2.10 11.38 -27.79
CA ARG A 288 -1.78 10.78 -29.08
C ARG A 288 -0.44 11.22 -29.64
N ASP A 289 -0.18 12.54 -29.64
CA ASP A 289 1.08 13.09 -30.15
C ASP A 289 2.28 12.61 -29.31
N ILE A 290 2.12 12.53 -27.99
CA ILE A 290 3.14 11.99 -27.08
C ILE A 290 3.42 10.51 -27.37
N ILE A 291 2.37 9.69 -27.53
CA ILE A 291 2.53 8.26 -27.82
C ILE A 291 3.16 8.03 -29.19
N LYS A 292 2.74 8.77 -30.25
CA LYS A 292 3.38 8.72 -31.57
C LYS A 292 4.87 9.09 -31.48
N LYS A 293 5.19 10.12 -30.74
CA LYS A 293 6.60 10.51 -30.47
C LYS A 293 7.38 9.45 -29.73
N ALA A 294 6.76 8.79 -28.74
CA ALA A 294 7.39 7.71 -27.99
C ALA A 294 7.70 6.48 -28.86
N LEU A 295 6.92 6.25 -29.91
CA LEU A 295 7.11 5.12 -30.83
C LEU A 295 8.05 5.43 -31.99
N ASP A 296 8.39 6.70 -32.22
CA ASP A 296 9.28 7.11 -33.32
C ASP A 296 10.73 6.64 -33.06
N PRO A 297 11.28 5.75 -33.91
CA PRO A 297 12.64 5.24 -33.74
C PRO A 297 13.71 6.33 -33.91
N ASN A 298 13.45 7.36 -34.71
CA ASN A 298 14.40 8.44 -34.99
C ASN A 298 14.61 9.37 -33.78
N ILE A 299 13.61 9.50 -32.93
CA ILE A 299 13.68 10.30 -31.72
C ILE A 299 14.38 9.56 -30.59
N ASN A 300 14.16 8.25 -30.50
CA ASN A 300 14.67 7.42 -29.42
C ASN A 300 16.13 7.01 -29.59
N ASN A 301 16.66 7.02 -30.83
CA ASN A 301 18.04 6.65 -31.12
C ASN A 301 19.02 7.85 -31.15
N LYS A 302 18.54 9.09 -31.11
CA LYS A 302 19.44 10.23 -30.93
C LYS A 302 20.00 10.19 -29.50
N PRO A 303 21.35 10.16 -29.34
CA PRO A 303 21.93 10.38 -28.02
C PRO A 303 21.39 11.72 -27.52
N ARG A 304 20.64 11.71 -26.42
CA ARG A 304 20.18 12.95 -25.80
C ARG A 304 21.43 13.78 -25.51
N MET A 305 21.65 14.83 -26.28
CA MET A 305 22.62 15.85 -25.92
C MET A 305 22.27 16.28 -24.49
N LYS A 306 23.12 15.94 -23.54
CA LYS A 306 23.05 16.45 -22.18
C LYS A 306 23.04 17.96 -22.31
N ASN A 307 21.88 18.58 -22.20
CA ASN A 307 21.79 20.02 -22.14
C ASN A 307 22.76 20.48 -21.06
N SER A 308 23.60 21.45 -21.43
CA SER A 308 24.78 21.93 -20.75
C SER A 308 24.52 22.64 -19.40
N THR A 309 23.50 22.29 -18.68
CA THR A 309 23.31 22.64 -17.25
C THR A 309 24.24 21.87 -16.32
N SER A 310 25.03 20.90 -16.87
CA SER A 310 25.96 20.11 -16.05
C SER A 310 27.22 20.87 -15.63
N SER A 311 27.59 21.94 -16.32
CA SER A 311 28.81 22.71 -15.96
C SER A 311 28.58 23.51 -14.68
N GLU A 312 27.43 24.18 -14.56
CA GLU A 312 27.09 24.93 -13.35
C GLU A 312 26.85 24.02 -12.14
N PHE A 313 26.18 22.89 -12.36
CA PHE A 313 25.94 21.91 -11.29
C PHE A 313 27.24 21.21 -10.87
N GLN A 314 28.13 20.88 -11.80
CA GLN A 314 29.47 20.35 -11.46
C GLN A 314 30.33 21.40 -10.78
N THR A 315 30.23 22.66 -11.17
CA THR A 315 30.90 23.77 -10.50
C THR A 315 30.35 24.00 -9.11
N PHE A 316 29.05 23.89 -8.92
CA PHE A 316 28.38 23.93 -7.61
C PHE A 316 28.81 22.76 -6.70
N LEU A 317 28.84 21.53 -7.23
CA LEU A 317 29.31 20.35 -6.49
C LEU A 317 30.79 20.43 -6.14
N LYS A 318 31.63 21.01 -7.03
CA LYS A 318 33.04 21.23 -6.76
C LYS A 318 33.25 22.27 -5.65
N LYS A 319 32.55 23.40 -5.71
CA LYS A 319 32.53 24.40 -4.63
C LYS A 319 32.03 23.86 -3.30
N SER A 320 31.01 23.00 -3.31
CA SER A 320 30.50 22.35 -2.08
C SER A 320 31.48 21.35 -1.48
N LYS A 321 32.22 20.59 -2.32
CA LYS A 321 33.29 19.68 -1.86
C LYS A 321 34.51 20.42 -1.30
N ASP A 322 34.88 21.54 -1.89
CA ASP A 322 35.99 22.38 -1.44
C ASP A 322 35.63 23.04 -0.10
N ASN A 323 34.43 23.56 0.07
CA ASN A 323 33.91 24.10 1.34
C ASN A 323 33.84 23.04 2.48
N LEU A 324 33.55 21.78 2.14
CA LEU A 324 33.58 20.69 3.13
C LEU A 324 34.99 20.30 3.53
N LYS A 325 35.97 20.33 2.59
CA LYS A 325 37.39 20.11 2.90
C LYS A 325 37.95 21.18 3.83
N ASP A 326 37.61 22.44 3.57
CA ASP A 326 38.06 23.56 4.42
C ASP A 326 37.44 23.53 5.82
N LYS A 327 36.17 23.16 5.95
CA LYS A 327 35.55 22.93 7.26
C LYS A 327 36.22 21.78 8.02
N ASN A 328 36.52 20.65 7.36
CA ASN A 328 37.18 19.53 7.99
C ASN A 328 38.63 19.84 8.40
N ASN A 329 39.36 20.63 7.61
CA ASN A 329 40.70 21.08 7.96
C ASN A 329 40.68 22.06 9.14
N LYS A 330 39.67 22.92 9.24
CA LYS A 330 39.47 23.83 10.38
C LYS A 330 39.13 23.07 11.67
N ILE A 331 38.34 21.99 11.58
CA ILE A 331 38.00 21.10 12.70
C ILE A 331 39.25 20.34 13.17
N LYS A 332 40.05 19.80 12.22
CA LYS A 332 41.30 19.10 12.58
C LYS A 332 42.33 20.05 13.25
N LYS A 333 42.46 21.29 12.79
CA LYS A 333 43.34 22.29 13.45
C LYS A 333 42.86 22.63 14.86
N ASN A 334 41.55 22.75 15.08
CA ASN A 334 41.00 23.05 16.41
C ASN A 334 41.16 21.86 17.38
N LEU A 335 41.05 20.61 16.89
CA LEU A 335 41.27 19.42 17.72
C LEU A 335 42.76 19.29 18.14
N THR A 336 43.70 19.55 17.24
CA THR A 336 45.14 19.51 17.57
C THR A 336 45.52 20.56 18.59
N THR A 337 44.91 21.77 18.49
CA THR A 337 45.15 22.83 19.48
C THR A 337 44.57 22.52 20.86
N SER A 338 43.39 21.92 20.92
CA SER A 338 42.77 21.51 22.18
C SER A 338 43.50 20.35 22.87
N VAL A 339 44.04 19.42 22.13
CA VAL A 339 44.84 18.30 22.67
C VAL A 339 46.20 18.82 23.23
N LEU A 340 46.82 19.78 22.57
CA LEU A 340 48.07 20.44 23.10
C LEU A 340 47.80 21.23 24.37
N VAL A 341 46.67 21.93 24.48
CA VAL A 341 46.29 22.67 25.69
C VAL A 341 45.96 21.73 26.86
N ALA A 342 45.35 20.59 26.60
CA ALA A 342 45.05 19.57 27.59
C ALA A 342 46.33 18.92 28.14
N ARG A 343 47.33 18.63 27.28
CA ARG A 343 48.62 18.01 27.65
C ARG A 343 49.44 18.97 28.54
N ASN A 344 49.50 20.24 28.24
CA ASN A 344 50.21 21.23 29.04
C ASN A 344 49.55 21.48 30.44
N ARG A 345 48.22 21.26 30.58
CA ARG A 345 47.55 21.32 31.88
C ARG A 345 47.82 20.13 32.77
N THR A 346 48.01 18.93 32.23
CA THR A 346 48.34 17.74 33.00
C THR A 346 49.81 17.75 33.49
N GLU A 347 50.73 18.32 32.73
CA GLU A 347 52.16 18.47 33.13
C GLU A 347 52.36 19.52 34.20
N SER A 348 51.54 20.60 34.22
CA SER A 348 51.61 21.65 35.28
C SER A 348 51.01 21.21 36.61
N SER A 349 50.05 20.28 36.61
CA SER A 349 49.48 19.74 37.85
C SER A 349 50.35 18.64 38.49
N ALA A 350 51.16 17.94 37.70
CA ALA A 350 52.09 16.93 38.20
C ALA A 350 53.35 17.53 38.91
N LYS A 351 53.67 18.82 38.63
CA LYS A 351 54.77 19.51 39.30
C LYS A 351 54.36 20.18 40.65
N LYS A 352 53.12 20.29 40.95
CA LYS A 352 52.62 20.88 42.25
C LYS A 352 52.46 19.89 43.39
N ASN A 353 52.59 18.58 43.14
CA ASN A 353 52.49 17.53 44.17
C ASN A 353 53.84 16.91 44.57
N LYS A 354 54.93 17.60 44.33
CA LYS A 354 56.26 17.21 44.78
C LYS A 354 56.97 18.37 45.52
N ILE A 355 56.32 18.92 46.51
CA ILE A 355 56.93 19.73 47.60
C ILE A 355 56.23 19.34 48.90
#